data_9a07761c928a710b35141043c9447cb1
#
_entry.id   9a07761c928a710b35141043c9447cb1
#
_cell.length_a   1.000
_cell.length_b   1.000
_cell.length_c   1.000
_cell.angle_alpha   90.00
_cell.angle_beta   90.00
_cell.angle_gamma   90.00
#
_symmetry.space_group_name_H-M   'P 1'
#
loop_
_entity.id
_entity.type
_entity.pdbx_description
1 polymer ?
#
loop_
_entity_poly.entity_id
_entity_poly.type
_entity_poly.pdbx_seq_one_letter_code
_entity_poly.pdbx_strand_id
1 'polypeptide(L)'
;MPSWAIVVDIDAPPDEVWAFIGDPTTVPRWYPKYVSCEVEGDARTLRSAEGAVLHELLLERNDDARFYSYSVVSGAPVRTHLASFEVTAQGTGSRIRWATTAEPIDPAMDMEARLSPTQTEAMQRVKRILEGGEA
;
A
#
# COMPACT_ATOMS: atom_id res chain seq x y z
N MET A 1 17.63 -9.29 3.35
CA MET A 1 16.34 -8.63 3.65
C MET A 1 15.27 -9.14 2.69
N PRO A 2 14.16 -9.68 3.21
CA PRO A 2 13.08 -10.14 2.35
C PRO A 2 12.48 -8.98 1.55
N SER A 3 12.30 -9.21 0.27
CA SER A 3 11.66 -8.26 -0.63
C SER A 3 10.67 -9.01 -1.52
N TRP A 4 9.52 -8.40 -1.75
CA TRP A 4 8.50 -8.98 -2.62
C TRP A 4 7.65 -7.85 -3.21
N ALA A 5 6.85 -8.18 -4.21
CA ALA A 5 5.92 -7.23 -4.79
C ALA A 5 4.60 -7.91 -5.11
N ILE A 6 3.53 -7.15 -4.93
CA ILE A 6 2.20 -7.53 -5.39
C ILE A 6 1.91 -6.68 -6.62
N VAL A 7 1.50 -7.31 -7.69
CA VAL A 7 1.23 -6.64 -8.97
C VAL A 7 -0.21 -6.92 -9.37
N VAL A 8 -0.92 -5.89 -9.79
CA VAL A 8 -2.29 -6.03 -10.28
C VAL A 8 -2.49 -5.16 -11.51
N ASP A 9 -3.17 -5.71 -12.50
CA ASP A 9 -3.55 -4.95 -13.71
C ASP A 9 -4.99 -4.48 -13.53
N ILE A 10 -5.24 -3.23 -13.90
CA ILE A 10 -6.52 -2.56 -13.69
C ILE A 10 -6.99 -1.97 -15.01
N ASP A 11 -8.25 -2.21 -15.37
CA ASP A 11 -8.85 -1.67 -16.57
C ASP A 11 -9.36 -0.24 -16.31
N ALA A 12 -8.42 0.67 -16.11
CA ALA A 12 -8.67 2.09 -15.90
C ALA A 12 -7.40 2.86 -16.27
N PRO A 13 -7.53 4.13 -16.69
CA PRO A 13 -6.35 4.92 -17.09
C PRO A 13 -5.39 5.18 -15.93
N PRO A 14 -4.08 5.27 -16.21
CA PRO A 14 -3.08 5.46 -15.14
C PRO A 14 -3.34 6.67 -14.22
N ASP A 15 -3.78 7.80 -14.77
CA ASP A 15 -4.03 8.97 -13.93
C ASP A 15 -5.20 8.76 -12.98
N GLU A 16 -6.22 8.04 -13.41
CA GLU A 16 -7.36 7.69 -12.55
C GLU A 16 -6.94 6.75 -11.44
N VAL A 17 -6.14 5.73 -11.77
CA VAL A 17 -5.61 4.79 -10.79
C VAL A 17 -4.71 5.51 -9.79
N TRP A 18 -3.85 6.40 -10.28
CA TRP A 18 -2.96 7.16 -9.40
C TRP A 18 -3.73 8.10 -8.48
N ALA A 19 -4.77 8.76 -8.99
CA ALA A 19 -5.59 9.66 -8.16
C ALA A 19 -6.20 8.91 -6.97
N PHE A 20 -6.44 7.61 -7.11
CA PHE A 20 -6.99 6.78 -6.04
C PHE A 20 -5.88 6.21 -5.14
N ILE A 21 -4.96 5.41 -5.72
CA ILE A 21 -3.96 4.70 -4.90
C ILE A 21 -2.91 5.66 -4.33
N GLY A 22 -2.65 6.77 -5.00
CA GLY A 22 -1.69 7.77 -4.55
C GLY A 22 -2.22 8.68 -3.45
N ASP A 23 -3.49 8.59 -3.09
CA ASP A 23 -4.08 9.34 -1.99
C ASP A 23 -4.13 8.45 -0.75
N PRO A 24 -3.26 8.69 0.25
CA PRO A 24 -3.20 7.81 1.42
C PRO A 24 -4.48 7.78 2.25
N THR A 25 -5.35 8.79 2.12
CA THR A 25 -6.61 8.79 2.86
C THR A 25 -7.59 7.76 2.33
N THR A 26 -7.34 7.17 1.16
CA THR A 26 -8.20 6.12 0.59
C THR A 26 -7.93 4.74 1.19
N VAL A 27 -6.84 4.58 1.94
CA VAL A 27 -6.42 3.26 2.47
C VAL A 27 -7.55 2.48 3.14
N PRO A 28 -8.38 3.07 4.01
CA PRO A 28 -9.45 2.29 4.64
C PRO A 28 -10.49 1.74 3.66
N ARG A 29 -10.59 2.32 2.47
CA ARG A 29 -11.54 1.86 1.45
C ARG A 29 -11.11 0.56 0.78
N TRP A 30 -9.81 0.35 0.66
CA TRP A 30 -9.29 -0.80 -0.07
C TRP A 30 -8.45 -1.75 0.80
N TYR A 31 -8.05 -1.32 1.98
CA TYR A 31 -7.31 -2.16 2.92
C TYR A 31 -8.12 -2.24 4.22
N PRO A 32 -9.12 -3.13 4.28
CA PRO A 32 -10.12 -3.11 5.36
C PRO A 32 -9.57 -3.47 6.73
N LYS A 33 -8.33 -3.89 6.82
CA LYS A 33 -7.62 -4.04 8.10
C LYS A 33 -7.63 -2.72 8.88
N TYR A 34 -7.64 -1.58 8.18
CA TYR A 34 -7.59 -0.26 8.80
C TYR A 34 -8.93 0.46 8.63
N VAL A 35 -9.39 1.10 9.70
CA VAL A 35 -10.64 1.86 9.71
C VAL A 35 -10.41 3.35 9.53
N SER A 36 -9.17 3.84 9.73
CA SER A 36 -8.84 5.24 9.50
C SER A 36 -7.39 5.39 9.07
N CYS A 37 -7.13 6.47 8.32
CA CYS A 37 -5.80 6.89 7.94
C CYS A 37 -5.75 8.41 8.05
N GLU A 38 -5.00 8.91 9.02
CA GLU A 38 -4.83 10.35 9.25
C GLU A 38 -3.48 10.78 8.74
N VAL A 39 -3.43 11.86 7.98
CA VAL A 39 -2.21 12.37 7.38
C VAL A 39 -1.90 13.75 7.96
N GLU A 40 -0.67 13.93 8.41
CA GLU A 40 -0.17 15.23 8.89
C GLU A 40 1.24 15.42 8.34
N GLY A 41 1.38 16.30 7.34
CA GLY A 41 2.65 16.46 6.63
C GLY A 41 3.05 15.15 5.95
N ASP A 42 4.25 14.67 6.26
CA ASP A 42 4.76 13.40 5.73
C ASP A 42 4.40 12.21 6.60
N ALA A 43 3.77 12.44 7.74
CA ALA A 43 3.41 11.38 8.68
C ALA A 43 1.99 10.92 8.46
N ARG A 44 1.76 9.61 8.60
CA ARG A 44 0.41 9.09 8.58
C ARG A 44 0.21 8.07 9.69
N THR A 45 -1.00 8.05 10.23
CA THR A 45 -1.39 7.15 11.31
C THR A 45 -2.56 6.31 10.84
N LEU A 46 -2.39 4.99 10.86
CA LEU A 46 -3.43 4.05 10.50
C LEU A 46 -3.90 3.34 11.76
N ARG A 47 -5.22 3.18 11.89
CA ARG A 47 -5.82 2.52 13.05
C ARG A 47 -6.66 1.35 12.58
N SER A 48 -6.49 0.20 13.24
CA SER A 48 -7.30 -0.98 12.96
C SER A 48 -8.58 -0.97 13.81
N ALA A 49 -9.53 -1.82 13.43
CA ALA A 49 -10.77 -1.96 14.17
C ALA A 49 -10.53 -2.49 15.60
N GLU A 50 -9.45 -3.24 15.81
CA GLU A 50 -9.06 -3.77 17.11
C GLU A 50 -8.29 -2.77 17.97
N GLY A 51 -8.05 -1.57 17.45
CA GLY A 51 -7.34 -0.52 18.19
C GLY A 51 -5.82 -0.51 18.00
N ALA A 52 -5.28 -1.35 17.13
CA ALA A 52 -3.86 -1.29 16.80
C ALA A 52 -3.56 -0.01 16.01
N VAL A 53 -2.41 0.58 16.27
CA VAL A 53 -1.99 1.84 15.66
C VAL A 53 -0.67 1.63 14.92
N LEU A 54 -0.64 2.02 13.66
CA LEU A 54 0.54 1.96 12.81
C LEU A 54 0.94 3.38 12.43
N HIS A 55 2.19 3.74 12.71
CA HIS A 55 2.74 5.02 12.30
C HIS A 55 3.68 4.82 11.13
N GLU A 56 3.48 5.60 10.07
CA GLU A 56 4.29 5.54 8.86
C GLU A 56 4.76 6.92 8.46
N LEU A 57 5.84 6.97 7.69
CA LEU A 57 6.41 8.20 7.17
C LEU A 57 6.50 8.10 5.65
N LEU A 58 5.97 9.10 4.95
CA LEU A 58 6.12 9.22 3.50
C LEU A 58 7.52 9.72 3.22
N LEU A 59 8.27 9.02 2.38
CA LEU A 59 9.67 9.30 2.12
C LEU A 59 9.88 10.05 0.82
N GLU A 60 9.22 9.59 -0.25
CA GLU A 60 9.37 10.16 -1.57
C GLU A 60 8.02 10.14 -2.27
N ARG A 61 7.74 11.18 -3.03
CA ARG A 61 6.55 11.25 -3.86
C ARG A 61 6.86 11.95 -5.16
N ASN A 62 6.48 11.35 -6.28
CA ASN A 62 6.64 11.91 -7.60
C ASN A 62 5.35 11.66 -8.38
N ASP A 63 4.51 12.68 -8.49
CA ASP A 63 3.22 12.55 -9.16
C ASP A 63 3.36 12.30 -10.66
N ASP A 64 4.39 12.85 -11.30
CA ASP A 64 4.62 12.63 -12.72
C ASP A 64 5.00 11.18 -13.02
N ALA A 65 5.76 10.56 -12.13
CA ALA A 65 6.13 9.15 -12.23
C ALA A 65 5.08 8.22 -11.63
N ARG A 66 4.04 8.75 -11.01
CA ARG A 66 3.00 8.00 -10.29
C ARG A 66 3.62 7.02 -9.30
N PHE A 67 4.41 7.58 -8.39
CA PHE A 67 5.21 6.80 -7.44
C PHE A 67 5.20 7.47 -6.07
N TYR A 68 5.08 6.68 -5.00
CA TYR A 68 5.48 7.13 -3.68
C TYR A 68 6.06 5.98 -2.86
N SER A 69 6.92 6.32 -1.90
CA SER A 69 7.50 5.36 -0.96
C SER A 69 7.22 5.79 0.47
N TYR A 70 7.22 4.81 1.36
CA TYR A 70 6.96 5.04 2.77
C TYR A 70 7.66 3.97 3.61
N SER A 71 7.81 4.26 4.90
CA SER A 71 8.33 3.26 5.84
C SER A 71 7.50 3.25 7.11
N VAL A 72 7.50 2.11 7.78
CA VAL A 72 6.88 1.97 9.10
C VAL A 72 7.83 2.55 10.14
N VAL A 73 7.32 3.46 10.97
CA VAL A 73 8.06 4.03 12.09
C VAL A 73 7.82 3.22 13.35
N SER A 74 6.57 2.83 13.61
CA SER A 74 6.21 2.03 14.77
C SER A 74 4.87 1.33 14.54
N GLY A 75 4.62 0.29 15.32
CA GLY A 75 3.34 -0.41 15.31
C GLY A 75 3.35 -1.72 14.50
N ALA A 76 4.50 -2.11 13.95
CA ALA A 76 4.66 -3.37 13.25
C ALA A 76 5.92 -4.08 13.73
N PRO A 77 5.99 -5.42 13.61
CA PRO A 77 7.14 -6.19 14.12
C PRO A 77 8.31 -6.18 13.14
N VAL A 78 8.70 -5.00 12.68
CA VAL A 78 9.81 -4.83 11.72
C VAL A 78 10.93 -4.00 12.33
N ARG A 79 12.16 -4.38 11.99
CA ARG A 79 13.37 -3.63 12.32
C ARG A 79 13.59 -2.53 11.29
N THR A 80 13.41 -2.87 10.01
CA THR A 80 13.46 -1.94 8.90
C THR A 80 12.30 -2.23 7.96
N HIS A 81 11.82 -1.20 7.28
CA HIS A 81 10.71 -1.33 6.36
C HIS A 81 10.79 -0.23 5.30
N LEU A 82 10.64 -0.62 4.05
CA LEU A 82 10.50 0.29 2.94
C LEU A 82 9.49 -0.29 1.96
N ALA A 83 8.51 0.49 1.61
CA ALA A 83 7.50 0.07 0.64
C ALA A 83 7.24 1.18 -0.35
N SER A 84 6.70 0.81 -1.52
CA SER A 84 6.38 1.77 -2.55
C SER A 84 5.17 1.32 -3.35
N PHE A 85 4.45 2.30 -3.89
CA PHE A 85 3.44 2.10 -4.92
C PHE A 85 3.89 2.81 -6.19
N GLU A 86 3.73 2.13 -7.32
CA GLU A 86 3.99 2.71 -8.62
C GLU A 86 2.87 2.32 -9.57
N VAL A 87 2.39 3.27 -10.36
CA VAL A 87 1.37 3.02 -11.38
C VAL A 87 1.98 3.27 -12.75
N THR A 88 1.90 2.27 -13.62
CA THR A 88 2.40 2.36 -14.99
C THR A 88 1.29 2.05 -15.98
N ALA A 89 1.45 2.54 -17.22
CA ALA A 89 0.52 2.20 -18.30
C ALA A 89 0.73 0.73 -18.69
N GLN A 90 -0.38 0.04 -18.95
CA GLN A 90 -0.37 -1.36 -19.37
C GLN A 90 -1.46 -1.54 -20.43
N GLY A 91 -1.07 -1.55 -21.69
CA GLY A 91 -2.06 -1.54 -22.78
C GLY A 91 -2.94 -0.30 -22.68
N THR A 92 -4.25 -0.47 -22.64
CA THR A 92 -5.21 0.62 -22.46
C THR A 92 -5.53 0.88 -20.99
N GLY A 93 -4.99 0.07 -20.09
CA GLY A 93 -5.20 0.18 -18.66
C GLY A 93 -3.93 0.51 -17.90
N SER A 94 -3.85 0.02 -16.69
CA SER A 94 -2.77 0.35 -15.76
C SER A 94 -2.28 -0.88 -15.02
N ARG A 95 -1.07 -0.76 -14.46
CA ARG A 95 -0.51 -1.75 -13.55
C ARG A 95 -0.08 -1.05 -12.28
N ILE A 96 -0.51 -1.59 -11.13
CA ILE A 96 -0.01 -1.17 -9.84
C ILE A 96 1.04 -2.17 -9.39
N ARG A 97 2.19 -1.66 -8.95
CA ARG A 97 3.21 -2.49 -8.31
C ARG A 97 3.40 -1.98 -6.89
N TRP A 98 3.09 -2.83 -5.93
CA TRP A 98 3.29 -2.56 -4.50
C TRP A 98 4.48 -3.38 -4.04
N ALA A 99 5.62 -2.73 -3.86
CA ALA A 99 6.87 -3.38 -3.48
C ALA A 99 7.12 -3.16 -2.00
N THR A 100 7.60 -4.19 -1.32
CA THR A 100 7.93 -4.13 0.11
C THR A 100 9.27 -4.79 0.35
N THR A 101 10.11 -4.12 1.16
CA THR A 101 11.32 -4.70 1.75
C THR A 101 11.17 -4.53 3.25
N ALA A 102 11.24 -5.63 4.00
CA ALA A 102 11.03 -5.57 5.44
C ALA A 102 11.90 -6.60 6.14
N GLU A 103 12.60 -6.15 7.20
CA GLU A 103 13.36 -7.03 8.06
C GLU A 103 12.60 -7.17 9.38
N PRO A 104 12.21 -8.41 9.76
CA PRO A 104 11.48 -8.60 11.01
C PRO A 104 12.38 -8.42 12.23
N ILE A 105 11.80 -8.01 13.35
CA ILE A 105 12.51 -7.97 14.64
C ILE A 105 12.86 -9.40 15.05
N ASP A 106 11.90 -10.32 14.93
CA ASP A 106 12.12 -11.74 15.17
C ASP A 106 12.61 -12.38 13.86
N PRO A 107 13.87 -12.84 13.78
CA PRO A 107 14.40 -13.41 12.54
C PRO A 107 13.70 -14.69 12.08
N ALA A 108 12.92 -15.34 12.95
CA ALA A 108 12.14 -16.51 12.56
C ALA A 108 10.82 -16.15 11.86
N MET A 109 10.42 -14.88 11.87
CA MET A 109 9.18 -14.45 11.24
C MET A 109 9.38 -14.28 9.73
N ASP A 110 8.46 -14.84 8.94
CA ASP A 110 8.44 -14.67 7.49
C ASP A 110 7.49 -13.53 7.14
N MET A 111 8.06 -12.35 6.85
CA MET A 111 7.27 -11.14 6.60
C MET A 111 6.45 -11.25 5.32
N GLU A 112 7.00 -11.85 4.27
CA GLU A 112 6.26 -12.04 3.04
C GLU A 112 5.03 -12.93 3.26
N ALA A 113 5.22 -14.07 3.92
CA ALA A 113 4.12 -14.99 4.21
C ALA A 113 3.06 -14.33 5.11
N ARG A 114 3.48 -13.42 5.99
CA ARG A 114 2.58 -12.74 6.91
C ARG A 114 1.76 -11.65 6.20
N LEU A 115 2.37 -10.92 5.27
CA LEU A 115 1.75 -9.72 4.68
C LEU A 115 1.15 -9.95 3.29
N SER A 116 1.77 -10.81 2.47
CA SER A 116 1.34 -10.92 1.07
C SER A 116 -0.11 -11.36 0.87
N PRO A 117 -0.71 -12.23 1.71
CA PRO A 117 -2.12 -12.56 1.52
C PRO A 117 -3.05 -11.37 1.68
N THR A 118 -2.86 -10.54 2.71
CA THR A 118 -3.71 -9.36 2.91
C THR A 118 -3.43 -8.28 1.88
N GLN A 119 -2.18 -8.16 1.44
CA GLN A 119 -1.81 -7.21 0.38
C GLN A 119 -2.46 -7.62 -0.95
N THR A 120 -2.43 -8.90 -1.28
CA THR A 120 -3.08 -9.42 -2.49
C THR A 120 -4.58 -9.14 -2.47
N GLU A 121 -5.22 -9.41 -1.34
CA GLU A 121 -6.65 -9.14 -1.19
C GLU A 121 -6.95 -7.66 -1.33
N ALA A 122 -6.11 -6.79 -0.74
CA ALA A 122 -6.26 -5.35 -0.85
C ALA A 122 -6.18 -4.89 -2.32
N MET A 123 -5.24 -5.43 -3.08
CA MET A 123 -5.09 -5.06 -4.50
C MET A 123 -6.27 -5.55 -5.33
N GLN A 124 -6.84 -6.70 -5.02
CA GLN A 124 -8.05 -7.17 -5.69
C GLN A 124 -9.24 -6.24 -5.39
N ARG A 125 -9.29 -5.68 -4.19
CA ARG A 125 -10.33 -4.73 -3.82
C ARG A 125 -10.15 -3.41 -4.58
N VAL A 126 -8.93 -2.91 -4.70
CA VAL A 126 -8.63 -1.74 -5.53
C VAL A 126 -9.13 -1.97 -6.96
N LYS A 127 -8.84 -3.13 -7.52
CA LYS A 127 -9.26 -3.49 -8.86
C LYS A 127 -10.79 -3.42 -9.00
N ARG A 128 -11.52 -4.00 -8.06
CA ARG A 128 -13.00 -3.96 -8.10
C ARG A 128 -13.53 -2.54 -8.03
N ILE A 129 -12.97 -1.72 -7.16
CA ILE A 129 -13.41 -0.33 -6.99
C ILE A 129 -13.18 0.45 -8.28
N LEU A 130 -11.98 0.35 -8.85
CA LEU A 130 -11.60 1.16 -10.00
C LEU A 130 -12.21 0.67 -11.32
N GLU A 131 -12.60 -0.58 -11.39
CA GLU A 131 -13.28 -1.12 -12.59
C GLU A 131 -14.80 -0.99 -12.49
N GLY A 132 -15.29 -0.15 -11.57
CA GLY A 132 -16.70 0.12 -11.43
C GLY A 132 -17.47 -0.83 -10.53
N GLY A 133 -16.75 -1.71 -9.83
CA GLY A 133 -17.35 -2.61 -8.86
C GLY A 133 -17.56 -1.93 -7.51
N GLU A 134 -18.25 -2.64 -6.62
CA GLU A 134 -18.46 -2.19 -5.26
C GLU A 134 -17.22 -2.39 -4.39
N ALA A 135 -17.01 -1.45 -3.51
CA ALA A 135 -15.97 -1.55 -2.51
C ALA A 135 -16.34 -2.55 -1.43
#